data_0b682c48330d3ff4c9f3e94526d8ac89
#
_entry.id   0b682c48330d3ff4c9f3e94526d8ac89
#
_cell.length_a   1.000
_cell.length_b   1.000
_cell.length_c   1.000
_cell.angle_alpha   90.00
_cell.angle_beta   90.00
_cell.angle_gamma   90.00
#
_symmetry.space_group_name_H-M   'P 1'
#
loop_
_entity.id
_entity.type
_entity.pdbx_description
1 polymer ?
#
loop_
_entity_poly.entity_id
_entity_poly.type
_entity_poly.pdbx_seq_one_letter_code
_entity_poly.pdbx_strand_id
1 'polypeptide(L)' 'MREVDALPAKRRGDCDDPQTPRKQIRLLASLQGRDRLEILLHEFFHALAWDLDESWVEVSARDVAKILYDLGYRDHDNST' A
#
# COMPACT_ATOMS: atom_id res chain seq x y z
N MET A 1 -9.96 -2.12 0.79
CA MET A 1 -8.85 -1.62 1.62
C MET A 1 -9.35 -1.19 2.98
N ARG A 2 -8.56 -1.39 4.01
CA ARG A 2 -8.92 -1.00 5.38
C ARG A 2 -7.79 -0.21 6.02
N GLU A 3 -8.17 0.74 6.86
CA GLU A 3 -7.22 1.43 7.72
C GLU A 3 -7.33 0.84 9.12
N VAL A 4 -6.19 0.56 9.73
CA VAL A 4 -6.13 -0.05 11.06
C VAL A 4 -5.17 0.73 11.94
N ASP A 5 -5.35 0.63 13.26
CA ASP A 5 -4.50 1.38 14.18
C ASP A 5 -3.14 0.71 14.37
N ALA A 6 -3.07 -0.60 14.21
CA ALA A 6 -1.83 -1.34 14.39
C ALA A 6 -1.86 -2.62 13.56
N LEU A 7 -0.67 -3.11 13.24
CA LEU A 7 -0.50 -4.36 12.50
C LEU A 7 0.56 -5.20 13.20
N PRO A 8 0.49 -6.54 13.03
CA PRO A 8 1.50 -7.43 13.62
C PRO A 8 2.90 -7.11 13.13
N ALA A 9 3.90 -7.37 13.98
CA ALA A 9 5.31 -7.19 13.65
C ALA A 9 5.65 -5.77 13.23
N LYS A 10 4.89 -4.78 13.72
CA LYS A 10 5.11 -3.35 13.42
C LYS A 10 5.08 -3.06 11.93
N ARG A 11 4.32 -3.82 11.17
CA ARG A 11 4.16 -3.57 9.75
C ARG A 11 3.38 -2.27 9.53
N ARG A 12 3.65 -1.61 8.41
CA ARG A 12 2.91 -0.41 8.03
C ARG A 12 1.75 -0.74 7.12
N GLY A 13 1.76 -1.91 6.51
CA GLY A 13 0.67 -2.41 5.70
C GLY A 13 0.79 -3.91 5.52
N ASP A 14 -0.28 -4.55 5.12
CA ASP A 14 -0.25 -5.94 4.69
C ASP A 14 -1.42 -6.22 3.75
N CYS A 15 -1.42 -7.40 3.15
CA CYS A 15 -2.51 -7.81 2.30
C CYS A 15 -2.73 -9.31 2.48
N ASP A 16 -3.94 -9.73 2.11
CA ASP A 16 -4.29 -11.16 2.13
C ASP A 16 -3.74 -11.84 0.88
N ASP A 17 -3.50 -13.15 1.01
CA ASP A 17 -3.15 -14.00 -0.12
C ASP A 17 -4.21 -13.81 -1.22
N PRO A 18 -3.81 -13.70 -2.51
CA PRO A 18 -4.75 -13.50 -3.60
C PRO A 18 -5.88 -14.51 -3.68
N GLN A 19 -5.70 -15.70 -3.12
CA GLN A 19 -6.73 -16.74 -3.15
C GLN A 19 -7.69 -16.65 -1.97
N THR A 20 -7.44 -15.73 -1.03
CA THR A 20 -8.32 -15.53 0.11
C THR A 20 -9.65 -14.94 -0.35
N PRO A 21 -10.80 -15.54 0.03
CA PRO A 21 -12.10 -14.92 -0.27
C PRO A 21 -12.17 -13.52 0.38
N ARG A 22 -12.68 -12.54 -0.36
CA ARG A 22 -12.81 -11.17 0.13
C ARG A 22 -11.47 -10.62 0.64
N LYS A 23 -10.42 -10.89 -0.09
CA LYS A 23 -9.08 -10.42 0.30
C LYS A 23 -9.07 -8.92 0.47
N GLN A 24 -8.24 -8.47 1.40
CA GLN A 24 -8.14 -7.05 1.74
C GLN A 24 -6.70 -6.61 1.83
N ILE A 25 -6.49 -5.32 1.62
CA ILE A 25 -5.24 -4.65 1.91
C ILE A 25 -5.49 -3.81 3.15
N ARG A 26 -4.59 -3.89 4.12
CA ARG A 26 -4.68 -3.14 5.36
C ARG A 26 -3.51 -2.18 5.46
N LEU A 27 -3.80 -0.94 5.83
CA LEU A 27 -2.78 0.10 6.02
C LEU A 27 -2.92 0.69 7.41
N LEU A 28 -1.79 1.06 8.00
CA LEU A 28 -1.84 1.81 9.25
C LEU A 28 -2.53 3.15 9.02
N ALA A 29 -3.46 3.47 9.90
CA ALA A 29 -4.22 4.71 9.81
C ALA A 29 -3.34 5.95 9.95
N SER A 30 -2.18 5.82 10.59
CA SER A 30 -1.25 6.92 10.79
C SER A 30 -0.44 7.30 9.55
N LEU A 31 -0.45 6.47 8.51
CA LEU A 31 0.29 6.77 7.29
C LEU A 31 -0.32 7.96 6.55
N GLN A 32 0.52 8.81 6.01
CA GLN A 32 0.07 10.00 5.29
C GLN A 32 0.94 10.27 4.08
N GLY A 33 0.38 11.00 3.13
CA GLY A 33 1.11 11.50 1.98
C GLY A 33 1.72 10.43 1.13
N ARG A 34 2.93 10.67 0.68
CA ARG A 34 3.62 9.74 -0.22
C ARG A 34 3.91 8.39 0.45
N ASP A 35 4.18 8.40 1.76
CA ASP A 35 4.41 7.13 2.47
C ASP A 35 3.20 6.23 2.41
N ARG A 36 2.01 6.80 2.61
CA ARG A 36 0.78 6.03 2.52
C ARG A 36 0.59 5.46 1.12
N LEU A 37 0.83 6.27 0.11
CA LEU A 37 0.70 5.83 -1.28
C LEU A 37 1.70 4.72 -1.60
N GLU A 38 2.93 4.87 -1.15
CA GLU A 38 3.97 3.86 -1.38
C GLU A 38 3.60 2.52 -0.74
N ILE A 39 3.16 2.54 0.51
CA ILE A 39 2.78 1.32 1.21
C ILE A 39 1.55 0.69 0.56
N LEU A 40 0.57 1.50 0.16
CA LEU A 40 -0.60 0.98 -0.54
C LEU A 40 -0.20 0.26 -1.82
N LEU A 41 0.68 0.85 -2.62
CA LEU A 41 1.13 0.24 -3.87
C LEU A 41 1.93 -1.03 -3.61
N HIS A 42 2.77 -1.03 -2.57
CA HIS A 42 3.52 -2.21 -2.18
C HIS A 42 2.58 -3.39 -1.93
N GLU A 43 1.57 -3.18 -1.10
CA GLU A 43 0.61 -4.24 -0.78
C GLU A 43 -0.26 -4.58 -1.97
N PHE A 44 -0.60 -3.59 -2.79
CA PHE A 44 -1.39 -3.83 -3.99
C PHE A 44 -0.65 -4.74 -4.97
N PHE A 45 0.64 -4.53 -5.16
CA PHE A 45 1.43 -5.40 -6.03
C PHE A 45 1.45 -6.83 -5.51
N HIS A 46 1.60 -7.02 -4.19
CA HIS A 46 1.53 -8.35 -3.61
C HIS A 46 0.14 -8.97 -3.76
N ALA A 47 -0.91 -8.16 -3.67
CA ALA A 47 -2.27 -8.66 -3.85
C ALA A 47 -2.53 -9.10 -5.29
N LEU A 48 -1.85 -8.47 -6.26
CA LEU A 48 -1.99 -8.83 -7.66
C LEU A 48 -1.18 -10.08 -8.01
N ALA A 49 0.02 -10.19 -7.47
CA ALA A 49 0.92 -11.28 -7.80
C ALA A 49 1.75 -11.63 -6.57
N TRP A 50 1.25 -12.57 -5.79
CA TRP A 50 1.81 -12.94 -4.50
C TRP A 50 3.28 -13.29 -4.54
N ASP A 51 3.73 -13.86 -5.65
CA ASP A 51 5.09 -14.36 -5.81
C ASP A 51 6.09 -13.35 -6.33
N LEU A 52 5.70 -12.08 -6.46
CA LEU A 52 6.63 -11.07 -6.93
C LEU A 52 7.80 -10.93 -5.97
N ASP A 53 8.97 -10.72 -6.55
CA ASP A 53 10.18 -10.48 -5.77
C ASP A 53 10.02 -9.25 -4.89
N GLU A 54 10.35 -9.38 -3.62
CA GLU A 54 10.16 -8.30 -2.66
C GLU A 54 10.95 -7.04 -3.03
N SER A 55 12.18 -7.21 -3.52
CA SER A 55 12.99 -6.07 -3.94
C SER A 55 12.36 -5.32 -5.10
N TRP A 56 11.79 -6.07 -6.06
CA TRP A 56 11.11 -5.46 -7.18
C TRP A 56 9.88 -4.69 -6.72
N VAL A 57 9.10 -5.30 -5.83
CA VAL A 57 7.89 -4.66 -5.31
C VAL A 57 8.25 -3.37 -4.58
N GLU A 58 9.29 -3.41 -3.75
CA GLU A 58 9.70 -2.26 -2.96
C GLU A 58 10.11 -1.08 -3.83
N VAL A 59 10.98 -1.35 -4.81
CA VAL A 59 11.47 -0.30 -5.71
C VAL A 59 10.33 0.22 -6.58
N SER A 60 9.53 -0.69 -7.14
CA SER A 60 8.44 -0.31 -8.04
C SER A 60 7.37 0.51 -7.32
N ALA A 61 7.01 0.11 -6.11
CA ALA A 61 6.02 0.85 -5.34
C ALA A 61 6.51 2.27 -5.02
N ARG A 62 7.78 2.40 -4.65
CA ARG A 62 8.37 3.69 -4.37
C ARG A 62 8.39 4.58 -5.61
N ASP A 63 8.80 4.02 -6.75
CA ASP A 63 8.91 4.82 -7.98
C ASP A 63 7.54 5.24 -8.50
N VAL A 64 6.57 4.33 -8.49
CA VAL A 64 5.22 4.66 -8.92
C VAL A 64 4.58 5.68 -7.98
N ALA A 65 4.77 5.51 -6.67
CA ALA A 65 4.25 6.47 -5.69
C ALA A 65 4.83 7.86 -5.92
N LYS A 66 6.13 7.94 -6.19
CA LYS A 66 6.77 9.22 -6.46
C LYS A 66 6.17 9.91 -7.68
N ILE A 67 6.00 9.16 -8.77
CA ILE A 67 5.43 9.73 -9.99
C ILE A 67 4.01 10.20 -9.76
N LEU A 68 3.18 9.38 -9.13
CA LEU A 68 1.80 9.75 -8.87
C LEU A 68 1.70 10.95 -7.94
N TYR A 69 2.52 10.97 -6.90
CA TYR A 69 2.51 12.08 -5.96
C TYR A 69 2.93 13.39 -6.64
N ASP A 70 3.98 13.32 -7.46
CA ASP A 70 4.47 14.49 -8.20
C ASP A 70 3.43 15.00 -9.20
N LEU A 71 2.59 14.12 -9.73
CA LEU A 71 1.50 14.50 -10.63
C LEU A 71 0.29 15.07 -9.89
N GLY A 72 0.31 15.07 -8.56
CA GLY A 72 -0.76 15.64 -7.77
C GLY A 72 -1.78 14.66 -7.23
N TYR A 73 -1.62 13.39 -7.45
CA TYR A 73 -2.55 12.41 -6.91
C TYR A 73 -2.40 12.30 -5.39
N ARG A 74 -3.51 12.34 -4.71
CA ARG A 74 -3.57 12.19 -3.25
C ARG A 74 -4.64 11.16 -2.93
N ASP A 75 -4.44 10.41 -1.87
CA ASP A 75 -5.34 9.31 -1.58
C ASP A 75 -6.64 9.77 -0.93
N HIS A 76 -6.75 11.01 -0.56
CA HIS A 76 -8.04 11.54 -0.20
C HIS A 76 -8.00 13.00 0.00
N ASP A 77 -9.01 13.33 -0.08
CA ASP A 77 -9.08 14.50 -0.10
C ASP A 77 -9.53 15.14 0.89
N ASN A 78 -9.42 15.00 1.41
CA ASN A 78 -9.54 15.60 2.30
C ASN A 78 -9.90 16.80 2.12
N SER A 79 -10.00 16.90 1.52
CA SER A 79 -10.07 17.93 1.40
C SER A 79 -11.07 18.45 1.27
N THR A 80 -11.24 18.26 1.43
CA THR A 80 -12.01 18.62 1.36
C THR A 80 -12.55 18.74 1.49
#